data_c4f8d2eee131e03caf6875c586ed5bc7
#
_entry.id   c4f8d2eee131e03caf6875c586ed5bc7
#
_cell.length_a   1.000
_cell.length_b   1.000
_cell.length_c   1.000
_cell.angle_alpha   90.00
_cell.angle_beta   90.00
_cell.angle_gamma   90.00
#
_symmetry.space_group_name_H-M   'P 1'
#
loop_
_entity.id
_entity.type
_entity.pdbx_description
1 polymer ?
#
loop_
_entity_poly.entity_id
_entity_poly.type
_entity_poly.pdbx_seq_one_letter_code
_entity_poly.pdbx_strand_id
1 'polypeptide(L)'
;MRKRKIKNGTQYSLCLDYYPGYRDNVTMRVITREALGIYIFAKPANQQERDFNARMMKKAVILRNQRYEAIFNENNGFFDKTKMKGDFLAYFKGLADRKNIKWQHVYKHFQRFVNGKCTFEEVDVDLCRKFMEYLLDAPQSIHTNQKLHINSAAGYWSTFRAVLHTAYRDRKIKENPNGFLDRIECIPTIREHLSQEELIRLAETPCEEEVLKKAFLFACLTGLRKSDIRQLTWQQIQPYTTAGCRYTRMQKPKK
;
A
#
# COMPACT_ATOMS: atom_id res chain seq x y z
N MET A 1 25.77 -7.40 -28.54
CA MET A 1 25.80 -6.02 -29.09
C MET A 1 25.97 -6.07 -30.58
N ARG A 2 25.10 -5.42 -31.35
CA ARG A 2 25.08 -5.47 -32.82
C ARG A 2 25.17 -4.06 -33.40
N LYS A 3 25.82 -3.96 -34.58
CA LYS A 3 25.95 -2.72 -35.36
C LYS A 3 24.89 -2.68 -36.47
N ARG A 4 24.07 -1.63 -36.54
CA ARG A 4 23.07 -1.42 -37.62
C ARG A 4 23.52 -0.24 -38.48
N LYS A 5 23.63 -0.43 -39.79
CA LYS A 5 23.94 0.65 -40.73
C LYS A 5 22.83 1.71 -40.75
N ILE A 6 23.23 2.96 -40.69
CA ILE A 6 22.36 4.14 -40.80
C ILE A 6 23.01 5.19 -41.71
N LYS A 7 22.28 6.22 -42.09
CA LYS A 7 22.77 7.32 -42.94
C LYS A 7 23.51 6.83 -44.20
N ASN A 8 22.84 6.03 -44.98
CA ASN A 8 23.40 5.45 -46.23
C ASN A 8 24.73 4.70 -46.03
N GLY A 9 24.93 4.11 -44.84
CA GLY A 9 26.09 3.28 -44.55
C GLY A 9 27.30 4.04 -44.00
N THR A 10 27.23 5.36 -43.81
CA THR A 10 28.36 6.16 -43.26
C THR A 10 28.51 6.00 -41.74
N GLN A 11 27.47 5.62 -41.04
CA GLN A 11 27.47 5.42 -39.60
C GLN A 11 26.82 4.09 -39.21
N TYR A 12 27.19 3.59 -38.02
CA TYR A 12 26.49 2.49 -37.35
C TYR A 12 25.80 2.98 -36.09
N SER A 13 24.57 2.56 -35.87
CA SER A 13 23.89 2.60 -34.58
C SER A 13 24.19 1.32 -33.81
N LEU A 14 24.49 1.43 -32.53
CA LEU A 14 24.72 0.29 -31.64
C LEU A 14 23.42 -0.14 -30.97
N CYS A 15 23.13 -1.45 -31.04
CA CYS A 15 21.94 -2.05 -30.43
C CYS A 15 22.35 -3.26 -29.59
N LEU A 16 21.55 -3.55 -28.55
CA LEU A 16 21.57 -4.82 -27.83
C LEU A 16 20.51 -5.74 -28.42
N ASP A 17 20.90 -6.96 -28.75
CA ASP A 17 19.96 -8.02 -29.07
C ASP A 17 19.89 -8.97 -27.87
N TYR A 18 18.70 -9.35 -27.46
CA TYR A 18 18.42 -10.26 -26.34
C TYR A 18 17.89 -11.59 -26.87
N TYR A 19 18.50 -12.70 -26.41
CA TYR A 19 18.05 -14.03 -26.78
C TYR A 19 18.12 -14.98 -25.58
N PRO A 20 16.97 -15.59 -25.19
CA PRO A 20 15.63 -15.21 -25.58
C PRO A 20 15.30 -13.77 -25.16
N GLY A 21 14.32 -13.13 -25.80
CA GLY A 21 13.87 -11.81 -25.37
C GLY A 21 13.41 -11.79 -23.92
N TYR A 22 13.56 -10.67 -23.24
CA TYR A 22 13.08 -10.51 -21.87
C TYR A 22 11.77 -9.69 -21.83
N ARG A 23 10.94 -9.96 -20.83
CA ARG A 23 9.69 -9.21 -20.63
C ARG A 23 9.97 -8.01 -19.72
N ASP A 24 9.70 -6.82 -20.22
CA ASP A 24 9.79 -5.59 -19.43
C ASP A 24 8.63 -5.54 -18.41
N ASN A 25 8.98 -5.39 -17.12
CA ASN A 25 8.03 -5.43 -16.02
C ASN A 25 7.09 -4.20 -15.96
N VAL A 26 7.43 -3.11 -16.65
CA VAL A 26 6.62 -1.88 -16.71
C VAL A 26 5.62 -1.94 -17.86
N THR A 27 6.12 -2.22 -19.06
CA THR A 27 5.29 -2.21 -20.29
C THR A 27 4.68 -3.58 -20.60
N MET A 28 5.11 -4.64 -19.91
CA MET A 28 4.74 -6.05 -20.12
C MET A 28 5.07 -6.57 -21.53
N ARG A 29 5.83 -5.83 -22.32
CA ARG A 29 6.24 -6.21 -23.68
C ARG A 29 7.49 -7.07 -23.65
N VAL A 30 7.57 -7.99 -24.62
CA VAL A 30 8.80 -8.76 -24.83
C VAL A 30 9.75 -7.92 -25.67
N ILE A 31 10.91 -7.60 -25.08
CA ILE A 31 11.97 -6.84 -25.71
C ILE A 31 13.01 -7.83 -26.24
N THR A 32 13.20 -7.85 -27.54
CA THR A 32 14.23 -8.65 -28.22
C THR A 32 15.39 -7.79 -28.68
N ARG A 33 15.18 -6.47 -28.78
CA ARG A 33 16.19 -5.51 -29.22
C ARG A 33 16.00 -4.14 -28.56
N GLU A 34 17.11 -3.54 -28.14
CA GLU A 34 17.17 -2.19 -27.59
C GLU A 34 18.24 -1.38 -28.31
N ALA A 35 17.90 -0.18 -28.78
CA ALA A 35 18.86 0.76 -29.35
C ALA A 35 19.55 1.54 -28.21
N LEU A 36 20.89 1.58 -28.22
CA LEU A 36 21.67 2.28 -27.16
C LEU A 36 21.73 3.79 -27.36
N GLY A 37 21.25 4.33 -28.49
CA GLY A 37 21.40 5.74 -28.82
C GLY A 37 22.85 6.15 -29.11
N ILE A 38 23.76 5.19 -29.30
CA ILE A 38 25.17 5.42 -29.57
C ILE A 38 25.46 5.17 -31.02
N TYR A 39 26.17 6.10 -31.65
CA TYR A 39 26.53 6.06 -33.05
C TYR A 39 28.04 6.06 -33.20
N ILE A 40 28.55 5.34 -34.20
CA ILE A 40 29.97 5.28 -34.56
C ILE A 40 30.15 5.43 -36.06
N PHE A 41 31.26 5.98 -36.51
CA PHE A 41 31.58 6.08 -37.92
C PHE A 41 31.87 4.70 -38.50
N ALA A 42 31.33 4.41 -39.68
CA ALA A 42 31.51 3.11 -40.35
C ALA A 42 32.94 2.94 -40.87
N LYS A 43 33.51 4.02 -41.46
CA LYS A 43 34.87 4.10 -41.94
C LYS A 43 35.50 5.40 -41.43
N PRO A 44 36.18 5.40 -40.27
CA PRO A 44 36.77 6.59 -39.72
C PRO A 44 37.92 7.07 -40.65
N ALA A 45 37.85 8.32 -41.10
CA ALA A 45 38.81 8.89 -42.05
C ALA A 45 40.08 9.43 -41.36
N ASN A 46 39.94 9.90 -40.11
CA ASN A 46 41.03 10.53 -39.38
C ASN A 46 41.20 9.95 -37.96
N GLN A 47 42.24 10.36 -37.24
CA GLN A 47 42.53 9.86 -35.89
C GLN A 47 41.42 10.30 -34.88
N GLN A 48 40.87 11.50 -35.03
CA GLN A 48 39.80 12.02 -34.15
C GLN A 48 38.54 11.14 -34.22
N GLU A 49 38.14 10.68 -35.41
CA GLU A 49 37.00 9.78 -35.60
C GLU A 49 37.30 8.37 -35.03
N ARG A 50 38.54 7.89 -35.11
CA ARG A 50 38.95 6.62 -34.46
C ARG A 50 38.86 6.72 -32.95
N ASP A 51 39.34 7.82 -32.37
CA ASP A 51 39.29 8.06 -30.93
C ASP A 51 37.85 8.26 -30.44
N PHE A 52 37.00 8.93 -31.25
CA PHE A 52 35.58 9.03 -30.99
C PHE A 52 34.93 7.65 -30.97
N ASN A 53 35.17 6.82 -31.99
CA ASN A 53 34.63 5.47 -32.05
C ASN A 53 35.08 4.63 -30.84
N ALA A 54 36.35 4.73 -30.43
CA ALA A 54 36.87 4.03 -29.26
C ALA A 54 36.16 4.44 -27.96
N ARG A 55 35.92 5.76 -27.76
CA ARG A 55 35.18 6.27 -26.61
C ARG A 55 33.74 5.82 -26.61
N MET A 56 33.06 5.86 -27.76
CA MET A 56 31.67 5.41 -27.91
C MET A 56 31.52 3.91 -27.68
N MET A 57 32.48 3.11 -28.14
CA MET A 57 32.50 1.66 -27.87
C MET A 57 32.67 1.37 -26.37
N LYS A 58 33.57 2.09 -25.67
CA LYS A 58 33.71 1.96 -24.20
C LYS A 58 32.39 2.26 -23.48
N LYS A 59 31.68 3.36 -23.84
CA LYS A 59 30.36 3.69 -23.30
C LYS A 59 29.32 2.59 -23.57
N ALA A 60 29.30 2.05 -24.78
CA ALA A 60 28.38 0.99 -25.16
C ALA A 60 28.60 -0.31 -24.35
N VAL A 61 29.85 -0.64 -24.05
CA VAL A 61 30.20 -1.80 -23.19
C VAL A 61 29.70 -1.58 -21.75
N ILE A 62 29.88 -0.38 -21.19
CA ILE A 62 29.40 -0.05 -19.86
C ILE A 62 27.87 -0.20 -19.81
N LEU A 63 27.14 0.38 -20.77
CA LEU A 63 25.68 0.26 -20.85
C LEU A 63 25.21 -1.20 -21.02
N ARG A 64 25.90 -1.98 -21.86
CA ARG A 64 25.63 -3.41 -22.01
C ARG A 64 25.76 -4.15 -20.67
N ASN A 65 26.84 -3.90 -19.93
CA ASN A 65 27.06 -4.56 -18.65
C ASN A 65 26.01 -4.16 -17.62
N GLN A 66 25.65 -2.87 -17.54
CA GLN A 66 24.55 -2.39 -16.67
C GLN A 66 23.22 -3.06 -17.01
N ARG A 67 22.88 -3.18 -18.31
CA ARG A 67 21.66 -3.87 -18.76
C ARG A 67 21.69 -5.36 -18.45
N TYR A 68 22.84 -6.01 -18.64
CA TYR A 68 23.01 -7.42 -18.30
C TYR A 68 22.78 -7.65 -16.80
N GLU A 69 23.42 -6.85 -15.94
CA GLU A 69 23.23 -6.94 -14.49
C GLU A 69 21.78 -6.68 -14.07
N ALA A 70 21.12 -5.67 -14.65
CA ALA A 70 19.72 -5.38 -14.35
C ALA A 70 18.81 -6.56 -14.69
N ILE A 71 18.93 -7.13 -15.90
CA ILE A 71 18.13 -8.29 -16.34
C ILE A 71 18.49 -9.54 -15.54
N PHE A 72 19.77 -9.77 -15.27
CA PHE A 72 20.23 -10.89 -14.47
C PHE A 72 19.68 -10.82 -13.04
N ASN A 73 19.72 -9.65 -12.44
CA ASN A 73 19.19 -9.41 -11.10
C ASN A 73 17.67 -9.58 -11.05
N GLU A 74 16.94 -9.09 -12.07
CA GLU A 74 15.48 -9.29 -12.18
C GLU A 74 15.12 -10.78 -12.32
N ASN A 75 15.81 -11.51 -13.20
CA ASN A 75 15.51 -12.92 -13.47
C ASN A 75 15.88 -13.85 -12.30
N ASN A 76 16.92 -13.51 -11.54
CA ASN A 76 17.39 -14.31 -10.41
C ASN A 76 16.87 -13.80 -9.06
N GLY A 77 15.95 -12.85 -9.04
CA GLY A 77 15.39 -12.29 -7.80
C GLY A 77 16.40 -11.44 -7.01
N PHE A 78 17.52 -11.07 -7.60
CA PHE A 78 18.46 -10.13 -7.00
C PHE A 78 17.83 -8.73 -6.94
N PHE A 79 17.86 -8.16 -5.77
CA PHE A 79 17.23 -6.89 -5.49
C PHE A 79 18.06 -5.72 -6.03
N ASP A 80 17.40 -4.80 -6.73
CA ASP A 80 18.04 -3.56 -7.15
C ASP A 80 18.25 -2.64 -5.93
N LYS A 81 19.48 -2.51 -5.48
CA LYS A 81 19.86 -1.67 -4.33
C LYS A 81 19.44 -0.20 -4.50
N THR A 82 19.27 0.28 -5.74
CA THR A 82 18.83 1.65 -5.97
C THR A 82 17.35 1.86 -5.57
N LYS A 83 16.52 0.83 -5.67
CA LYS A 83 15.11 0.86 -5.23
C LYS A 83 14.99 0.91 -3.71
N MET A 84 15.96 0.38 -2.97
CA MET A 84 15.95 0.40 -1.50
C MET A 84 16.23 1.80 -0.92
N LYS A 85 16.89 2.68 -1.66
CA LYS A 85 17.10 4.08 -1.28
C LYS A 85 15.87 4.95 -1.48
N GLY A 86 14.79 4.41 -2.04
CA GLY A 86 13.52 5.11 -2.22
C GLY A 86 12.87 5.47 -0.89
N ASP A 87 12.02 6.48 -0.88
CA ASP A 87 11.30 6.97 0.28
C ASP A 87 10.11 6.04 0.61
N PHE A 88 10.22 5.32 1.74
CA PHE A 88 9.16 4.47 2.26
C PHE A 88 7.96 5.28 2.77
N LEU A 89 8.19 6.46 3.36
CA LEU A 89 7.09 7.30 3.83
C LEU A 89 6.22 7.82 2.68
N ALA A 90 6.84 8.28 1.59
CA ALA A 90 6.11 8.70 0.40
C ALA A 90 5.28 7.55 -0.19
N TYR A 91 5.84 6.34 -0.23
CA TYR A 91 5.12 5.13 -0.66
C TYR A 91 3.95 4.81 0.26
N PHE A 92 4.17 4.82 1.59
CA PHE A 92 3.12 4.54 2.57
C PHE A 92 1.99 5.57 2.49
N LYS A 93 2.33 6.86 2.36
CA LYS A 93 1.35 7.93 2.16
C LYS A 93 0.48 7.66 0.93
N GLY A 94 1.08 7.33 -0.21
CA GLY A 94 0.34 7.00 -1.43
C GLY A 94 -0.61 5.80 -1.29
N LEU A 95 -0.26 4.81 -0.43
CA LEU A 95 -1.17 3.71 -0.08
C LEU A 95 -2.29 4.20 0.86
N ALA A 96 -1.97 5.01 1.87
CA ALA A 96 -2.93 5.50 2.86
C ALA A 96 -4.00 6.40 2.21
N ASP A 97 -3.63 7.24 1.24
CA ASP A 97 -4.55 8.13 0.53
C ASP A 97 -5.59 7.37 -0.32
N ARG A 98 -5.27 6.15 -0.75
CA ARG A 98 -6.17 5.26 -1.52
C ARG A 98 -7.05 4.37 -0.65
N LYS A 99 -6.83 4.36 0.66
CA LYS A 99 -7.49 3.48 1.62
C LYS A 99 -8.37 4.29 2.59
N ASN A 100 -8.85 3.65 3.64
CA ASN A 100 -9.71 4.28 4.65
C ASN A 100 -8.89 5.11 5.65
N ILE A 101 -9.59 5.89 6.47
CA ILE A 101 -9.04 6.79 7.50
C ILE A 101 -8.08 6.08 8.47
N LYS A 102 -8.27 4.78 8.74
CA LYS A 102 -7.40 4.00 9.61
C LYS A 102 -5.97 3.94 9.07
N TRP A 103 -5.77 3.81 7.74
CA TRP A 103 -4.46 3.81 7.11
C TRP A 103 -3.75 5.16 7.28
N GLN A 104 -4.51 6.25 7.21
CA GLN A 104 -3.96 7.60 7.44
C GLN A 104 -3.53 7.79 8.89
N HIS A 105 -4.28 7.23 9.86
CA HIS A 105 -3.87 7.26 11.27
C HIS A 105 -2.57 6.49 11.49
N VAL A 106 -2.45 5.28 10.92
CA VAL A 106 -1.22 4.47 11.02
C VAL A 106 -0.05 5.18 10.37
N TYR A 107 -0.26 5.80 9.20
CA TYR A 107 0.77 6.60 8.54
C TYR A 107 1.26 7.75 9.45
N LYS A 108 0.36 8.50 10.08
CA LYS A 108 0.73 9.58 10.99
C LYS A 108 1.53 9.09 12.21
N HIS A 109 1.16 7.94 12.78
CA HIS A 109 1.92 7.33 13.88
C HIS A 109 3.32 6.90 13.41
N PHE A 110 3.42 6.26 12.25
CA PHE A 110 4.71 5.84 11.71
C PHE A 110 5.59 7.04 11.35
N GLN A 111 5.02 8.07 10.71
CA GLN A 111 5.74 9.31 10.39
C GLN A 111 6.35 9.99 11.63
N ARG A 112 5.62 10.02 12.76
CA ARG A 112 6.13 10.53 14.01
C ARG A 112 7.25 9.67 14.58
N PHE A 113 7.04 8.35 14.56
CA PHE A 113 8.02 7.39 15.07
C PHE A 113 9.37 7.51 14.35
N VAL A 114 9.38 7.68 13.03
CA VAL A 114 10.62 7.82 12.23
C VAL A 114 11.05 9.27 12.01
N ASN A 115 10.46 10.25 12.74
CA ASN A 115 10.79 11.67 12.62
C ASN A 115 10.71 12.22 11.18
N GLY A 116 9.76 11.72 10.38
CA GLY A 116 9.46 12.23 9.05
C GLY A 116 10.38 11.75 7.93
N LYS A 117 11.31 10.83 8.18
CA LYS A 117 12.19 10.25 7.14
C LYS A 117 12.35 8.75 7.35
N CYS A 118 12.18 7.96 6.29
CA CYS A 118 12.45 6.52 6.31
C CYS A 118 12.60 6.02 4.87
N THR A 119 13.68 5.33 4.59
CA THR A 119 13.93 4.66 3.32
C THR A 119 13.49 3.19 3.38
N PHE A 120 13.34 2.52 2.23
CA PHE A 120 13.03 1.09 2.23
C PHE A 120 14.16 0.24 2.84
N GLU A 121 15.41 0.71 2.80
CA GLU A 121 16.56 0.02 3.38
C GLU A 121 16.51 -0.02 4.90
N GLU A 122 15.94 1.03 5.51
CA GLU A 122 15.77 1.14 6.97
C GLU A 122 14.61 0.30 7.52
N VAL A 123 13.70 -0.18 6.63
CA VAL A 123 12.55 -0.99 7.04
C VAL A 123 12.99 -2.44 7.24
N ASP A 124 13.66 -2.69 8.34
CA ASP A 124 14.07 -4.00 8.82
C ASP A 124 13.14 -4.55 9.93
N VAL A 125 13.44 -5.75 10.41
CA VAL A 125 12.69 -6.40 11.49
C VAL A 125 12.79 -5.61 12.80
N ASP A 126 13.96 -5.02 13.08
CA ASP A 126 14.20 -4.30 14.33
C ASP A 126 13.45 -2.97 14.38
N LEU A 127 13.45 -2.21 13.28
CA LEU A 127 12.60 -1.02 13.14
C LEU A 127 11.12 -1.36 13.34
N CYS A 128 10.68 -2.46 12.72
CA CYS A 128 9.29 -2.89 12.83
C CYS A 128 8.92 -3.27 14.26
N ARG A 129 9.80 -3.96 15.02
CA ARG A 129 9.58 -4.27 16.45
C ARG A 129 9.49 -3.01 17.29
N LYS A 130 10.42 -2.08 17.11
CA LYS A 130 10.39 -0.78 17.81
C LYS A 130 9.12 0.01 17.51
N PHE A 131 8.62 -0.05 16.29
CA PHE A 131 7.34 0.57 15.96
C PHE A 131 6.15 -0.13 16.62
N MET A 132 6.19 -1.45 16.75
CA MET A 132 5.17 -2.19 17.52
C MET A 132 5.16 -1.76 18.98
N GLU A 133 6.33 -1.67 19.62
CA GLU A 133 6.49 -1.17 20.99
C GLU A 133 6.00 0.27 21.13
N TYR A 134 6.37 1.14 20.19
CA TYR A 134 5.86 2.51 20.14
C TYR A 134 4.32 2.55 20.09
N LEU A 135 3.65 1.69 19.32
CA LEU A 135 2.19 1.66 19.23
C LEU A 135 1.52 1.28 20.56
N LEU A 136 2.16 0.49 21.41
CA LEU A 136 1.64 0.11 22.72
C LEU A 136 1.66 1.28 23.72
N ASP A 137 2.58 2.22 23.55
CA ASP A 137 2.72 3.41 24.40
C ASP A 137 2.30 4.72 23.71
N ALA A 138 1.91 4.65 22.44
CA ALA A 138 1.58 5.82 21.65
C ALA A 138 0.36 6.58 22.20
N PRO A 139 0.34 7.92 22.14
CA PRO A 139 -0.83 8.70 22.48
C PRO A 139 -1.97 8.47 21.45
N GLN A 140 -3.19 8.41 21.92
CA GLN A 140 -4.37 8.23 21.06
C GLN A 140 -4.53 9.40 20.05
N SER A 141 -4.20 10.61 20.46
CA SER A 141 -4.26 11.82 19.65
C SER A 141 -3.15 12.80 20.06
N ILE A 142 -2.84 13.78 19.19
CA ILE A 142 -1.90 14.87 19.48
C ILE A 142 -2.36 15.72 20.68
N HIS A 143 -3.67 15.77 20.90
CA HIS A 143 -4.31 16.66 21.87
C HIS A 143 -4.71 15.95 23.18
N THR A 144 -4.50 14.65 23.30
CA THR A 144 -4.86 13.88 24.50
C THR A 144 -3.66 13.11 25.02
N ASN A 145 -3.44 13.18 26.34
CA ASN A 145 -2.42 12.37 27.03
C ASN A 145 -2.86 10.90 27.23
N GLN A 146 -4.02 10.53 26.70
CA GLN A 146 -4.49 9.15 26.78
C GLN A 146 -3.70 8.26 25.85
N LYS A 147 -3.23 7.12 26.37
CA LYS A 147 -2.60 6.08 25.55
C LYS A 147 -3.60 5.44 24.58
N LEU A 148 -3.07 5.00 23.47
CA LEU A 148 -3.84 4.24 22.49
C LEU A 148 -4.35 2.94 23.12
N HIS A 149 -5.65 2.66 22.99
CA HIS A 149 -6.22 1.41 23.48
C HIS A 149 -5.56 0.20 22.77
N ILE A 150 -5.24 -0.87 23.50
CA ILE A 150 -4.51 -2.03 22.97
C ILE A 150 -5.14 -2.63 21.73
N ASN A 151 -6.47 -2.72 21.66
CA ASN A 151 -7.18 -3.22 20.47
C ASN A 151 -7.03 -2.28 19.25
N SER A 152 -6.87 -0.97 19.51
CA SER A 152 -6.57 0.01 18.45
C SER A 152 -5.12 -0.14 17.99
N ALA A 153 -4.17 -0.32 18.91
CA ALA A 153 -2.78 -0.61 18.60
C ALA A 153 -2.64 -1.89 17.77
N ALA A 154 -3.31 -2.98 18.18
CA ALA A 154 -3.36 -4.24 17.42
C ALA A 154 -3.93 -4.04 16.00
N GLY A 155 -4.99 -3.25 15.89
CA GLY A 155 -5.56 -2.90 14.60
C GLY A 155 -4.64 -2.05 13.72
N TYR A 156 -3.86 -1.12 14.31
CA TYR A 156 -2.88 -0.29 13.59
C TYR A 156 -1.68 -1.13 13.18
N TRP A 157 -1.19 -1.99 14.07
CA TRP A 157 -0.14 -2.94 13.78
C TRP A 157 -0.49 -3.87 12.61
N SER A 158 -1.69 -4.45 12.62
CA SER A 158 -2.20 -5.27 11.51
C SER A 158 -2.22 -4.50 10.18
N THR A 159 -2.60 -3.21 10.20
CA THR A 159 -2.58 -2.35 9.02
C THR A 159 -1.15 -2.09 8.54
N PHE A 160 -0.20 -1.83 9.44
CA PHE A 160 1.21 -1.64 9.09
C PHE A 160 1.81 -2.92 8.48
N ARG A 161 1.51 -4.09 9.05
CA ARG A 161 1.91 -5.38 8.46
C ARG A 161 1.37 -5.58 7.05
N ALA A 162 0.17 -5.07 6.76
CA ALA A 162 -0.37 -5.10 5.38
C ALA A 162 0.40 -4.15 4.45
N VAL A 163 0.92 -3.01 4.93
CA VAL A 163 1.83 -2.13 4.16
C VAL A 163 3.12 -2.87 3.82
N LEU A 164 3.75 -3.52 4.80
CA LEU A 164 4.98 -4.31 4.59
C LEU A 164 4.76 -5.43 3.56
N HIS A 165 3.65 -6.16 3.67
CA HIS A 165 3.31 -7.20 2.70
C HIS A 165 3.12 -6.63 1.29
N THR A 166 2.48 -5.47 1.17
CA THR A 166 2.30 -4.80 -0.13
C THR A 166 3.64 -4.34 -0.69
N ALA A 167 4.52 -3.73 0.13
CA ALA A 167 5.85 -3.31 -0.27
C ALA A 167 6.73 -4.49 -0.73
N TYR A 168 6.63 -5.65 -0.07
CA TYR A 168 7.29 -6.87 -0.50
C TYR A 168 6.76 -7.37 -1.84
N ARG A 169 5.43 -7.43 -2.00
CA ARG A 169 4.80 -7.84 -3.27
C ARG A 169 5.16 -6.90 -4.43
N ASP A 170 5.27 -5.59 -4.14
CA ASP A 170 5.68 -4.57 -5.11
C ASP A 170 7.20 -4.54 -5.32
N ARG A 171 7.94 -5.51 -4.74
CA ARG A 171 9.40 -5.63 -4.82
C ARG A 171 10.14 -4.35 -4.43
N LYS A 172 9.65 -3.67 -3.39
CA LYS A 172 10.31 -2.49 -2.81
C LYS A 172 11.24 -2.84 -1.66
N ILE A 173 10.92 -3.91 -0.93
CA ILE A 173 11.76 -4.50 0.13
C ILE A 173 12.18 -5.92 -0.27
N LYS A 174 13.39 -6.31 0.13
CA LYS A 174 14.01 -7.59 -0.26
C LYS A 174 13.34 -8.77 0.41
N GLU A 175 13.04 -8.66 1.68
CA GLU A 175 12.46 -9.71 2.50
C GLU A 175 11.16 -9.22 3.13
N ASN A 176 10.25 -10.14 3.39
CA ASN A 176 9.02 -9.80 4.09
C ASN A 176 9.23 -9.89 5.61
N PRO A 177 9.31 -8.76 6.35
CA PRO A 177 9.56 -8.79 7.78
C PRO A 177 8.46 -9.52 8.57
N ASN A 178 7.26 -9.62 8.01
CA ASN A 178 6.09 -10.18 8.69
C ASN A 178 6.26 -11.62 9.20
N GLY A 179 7.18 -12.38 8.61
CA GLY A 179 7.49 -13.73 9.07
C GLY A 179 8.21 -13.79 10.42
N PHE A 180 8.82 -12.67 10.83
CA PHE A 180 9.62 -12.53 12.06
C PHE A 180 8.96 -11.61 13.09
N LEU A 181 7.71 -11.17 12.84
CA LEU A 181 7.00 -10.19 13.65
C LEU A 181 5.80 -10.83 14.32
N ASP A 182 5.71 -10.65 15.63
CA ASP A 182 4.60 -11.10 16.44
C ASP A 182 3.33 -10.28 16.19
N ARG A 183 2.21 -10.77 16.68
CA ARG A 183 0.93 -10.06 16.69
C ARG A 183 0.75 -9.41 18.04
N ILE A 184 0.13 -8.23 18.05
CA ILE A 184 -0.39 -7.66 19.29
C ILE A 184 -1.69 -8.40 19.61
N GLU A 185 -1.76 -9.02 20.78
CA GLU A 185 -2.96 -9.70 21.24
C GLU A 185 -4.06 -8.70 21.60
N CYS A 186 -5.27 -9.00 21.19
CA CYS A 186 -6.44 -8.19 21.52
C CYS A 186 -7.01 -8.61 22.87
N ILE A 187 -7.39 -7.63 23.67
CA ILE A 187 -8.14 -7.88 24.91
C ILE A 187 -9.62 -8.06 24.53
N PRO A 188 -10.26 -9.16 24.97
CA PRO A 188 -11.69 -9.32 24.80
C PRO A 188 -12.44 -8.15 25.43
N THR A 189 -13.33 -7.53 24.68
CA THR A 189 -14.17 -6.44 25.20
C THR A 189 -15.54 -7.01 25.50
N ILE A 190 -15.91 -7.03 26.75
CA ILE A 190 -17.29 -7.34 27.17
C ILE A 190 -18.13 -6.11 26.84
N ARG A 191 -19.15 -6.29 26.04
CA ARG A 191 -20.12 -5.24 25.76
C ARG A 191 -21.30 -5.46 26.67
N GLU A 192 -21.57 -4.51 27.51
CA GLU A 192 -22.81 -4.49 28.28
C GLU A 192 -24.01 -4.36 27.36
N HIS A 193 -25.09 -5.02 27.69
CA HIS A 193 -26.37 -4.99 26.97
C HIS A 193 -27.49 -4.82 28.00
N LEU A 194 -28.56 -4.19 27.59
CA LEU A 194 -29.76 -4.08 28.42
C LEU A 194 -30.52 -5.40 28.43
N SER A 195 -30.94 -5.83 29.61
CA SER A 195 -31.88 -6.92 29.76
C SER A 195 -33.27 -6.50 29.27
N GLN A 196 -34.15 -7.46 29.07
CA GLN A 196 -35.53 -7.17 28.66
C GLN A 196 -36.28 -6.34 29.72
N GLU A 197 -36.03 -6.60 31.00
CA GLU A 197 -36.65 -5.87 32.10
C GLU A 197 -36.16 -4.41 32.17
N GLU A 198 -34.88 -4.18 31.92
CA GLU A 198 -34.30 -2.83 31.84
C GLU A 198 -34.87 -2.06 30.63
N LEU A 199 -35.09 -2.75 29.52
CA LEU A 199 -35.68 -2.15 28.33
C LEU A 199 -37.14 -1.72 28.58
N ILE A 200 -37.91 -2.54 29.29
CA ILE A 200 -39.28 -2.20 29.69
C ILE A 200 -39.29 -0.98 30.63
N ARG A 201 -38.45 -0.98 31.68
CA ARG A 201 -38.31 0.17 32.57
C ARG A 201 -37.91 1.45 31.83
N LEU A 202 -37.03 1.34 30.88
CA LEU A 202 -36.63 2.47 30.05
C LEU A 202 -37.78 2.97 29.17
N ALA A 203 -38.61 2.06 28.67
CA ALA A 203 -39.79 2.43 27.88
C ALA A 203 -40.86 3.18 28.74
N GLU A 204 -40.94 2.90 30.03
CA GLU A 204 -41.85 3.56 30.98
C GLU A 204 -41.29 4.89 31.50
N THR A 205 -39.95 5.07 31.51
CA THR A 205 -39.29 6.28 32.04
C THR A 205 -39.60 7.49 31.14
N PRO A 206 -40.08 8.62 31.70
CA PRO A 206 -40.26 9.86 30.95
C PRO A 206 -38.95 10.35 30.31
N CYS A 207 -39.05 10.92 29.12
CA CYS A 207 -37.91 11.47 28.39
C CYS A 207 -38.33 12.79 27.73
N GLU A 208 -37.56 13.83 27.88
CA GLU A 208 -37.79 15.14 27.26
C GLU A 208 -37.84 15.04 25.74
N GLU A 209 -36.96 14.20 25.18
CA GLU A 209 -36.83 13.96 23.73
C GLU A 209 -37.49 12.64 23.32
N GLU A 210 -38.80 12.65 23.12
CA GLU A 210 -39.58 11.47 22.74
C GLU A 210 -39.10 10.78 21.47
N VAL A 211 -38.63 11.55 20.46
CA VAL A 211 -38.15 11.02 19.21
C VAL A 211 -36.84 10.22 19.44
N LEU A 212 -35.97 10.72 20.32
CA LEU A 212 -34.73 10.03 20.67
C LEU A 212 -35.05 8.71 21.40
N LYS A 213 -35.96 8.70 22.34
CA LYS A 213 -36.43 7.51 23.07
C LYS A 213 -36.99 6.45 22.10
N LYS A 214 -37.88 6.85 21.19
CA LYS A 214 -38.45 5.96 20.17
C LYS A 214 -37.40 5.39 19.25
N ALA A 215 -36.43 6.21 18.79
CA ALA A 215 -35.34 5.77 17.97
C ALA A 215 -34.41 4.79 18.70
N PHE A 216 -34.16 5.00 19.99
CA PHE A 216 -33.35 4.11 20.82
C PHE A 216 -34.03 2.75 21.02
N LEU A 217 -35.32 2.74 21.41
CA LEU A 217 -36.12 1.52 21.56
C LEU A 217 -36.19 0.74 20.23
N PHE A 218 -36.39 1.47 19.13
CA PHE A 218 -36.34 0.87 17.79
C PHE A 218 -35.01 0.23 17.49
N ALA A 219 -33.88 0.88 17.85
CA ALA A 219 -32.55 0.31 17.71
C ALA A 219 -32.36 -0.98 18.51
N CYS A 220 -32.85 -1.00 19.77
CA CYS A 220 -32.76 -2.17 20.65
C CYS A 220 -33.58 -3.35 20.10
N LEU A 221 -34.76 -3.10 19.59
CA LEU A 221 -35.67 -4.14 19.06
C LEU A 221 -35.24 -4.67 17.69
N THR A 222 -34.59 -3.83 16.86
CA THR A 222 -34.22 -4.19 15.49
C THR A 222 -32.77 -4.58 15.33
N GLY A 223 -31.88 -4.24 16.30
CA GLY A 223 -30.44 -4.41 16.20
C GLY A 223 -29.78 -3.50 15.15
N LEU A 224 -30.51 -2.53 14.60
CA LEU A 224 -29.96 -1.59 13.62
C LEU A 224 -28.98 -0.62 14.27
N ARG A 225 -27.91 -0.29 13.52
CA ARG A 225 -26.94 0.70 13.99
C ARG A 225 -27.52 2.11 13.87
N LYS A 226 -27.06 3.03 14.72
CA LYS A 226 -27.44 4.47 14.65
C LYS A 226 -27.33 5.06 13.25
N SER A 227 -26.28 4.71 12.49
CA SER A 227 -26.11 5.16 11.11
C SER A 227 -27.20 4.65 10.17
N ASP A 228 -27.64 3.42 10.37
CA ASP A 228 -28.65 2.77 9.52
C ASP A 228 -30.04 3.36 9.84
N ILE A 229 -30.33 3.59 11.11
CA ILE A 229 -31.61 4.22 11.55
C ILE A 229 -31.73 5.65 10.99
N ARG A 230 -30.64 6.44 11.03
CA ARG A 230 -30.64 7.82 10.48
C ARG A 230 -30.86 7.88 8.97
N GLN A 231 -30.58 6.80 8.25
CA GLN A 231 -30.76 6.71 6.80
C GLN A 231 -31.98 5.86 6.40
N LEU A 232 -32.73 5.35 7.38
CA LEU A 232 -33.87 4.49 7.14
C LEU A 232 -35.00 5.29 6.46
N THR A 233 -35.51 4.75 5.36
CA THR A 233 -36.66 5.31 4.62
C THR A 233 -37.83 4.32 4.60
N TRP A 234 -39.03 4.82 4.43
CA TRP A 234 -40.24 3.99 4.34
C TRP A 234 -40.19 2.97 3.21
N GLN A 235 -39.48 3.28 2.10
CA GLN A 235 -39.31 2.37 0.97
C GLN A 235 -38.48 1.11 1.32
N GLN A 236 -37.73 1.17 2.41
CA GLN A 236 -36.89 0.05 2.88
C GLN A 236 -37.63 -0.86 3.87
N ILE A 237 -38.82 -0.47 4.28
CA ILE A 237 -39.66 -1.22 5.22
C ILE A 237 -40.75 -1.91 4.41
N GLN A 238 -40.73 -3.24 4.40
CA GLN A 238 -41.73 -4.04 3.71
C GLN A 238 -42.60 -4.76 4.74
N PRO A 239 -43.92 -4.70 4.62
CA PRO A 239 -44.82 -5.49 5.47
C PRO A 239 -44.58 -6.98 5.22
N TYR A 240 -44.52 -7.76 6.30
CA TYR A 240 -44.39 -9.20 6.23
C TYR A 240 -45.74 -9.84 6.63
N THR A 241 -46.15 -10.89 5.92
CA THR A 241 -47.52 -11.47 5.96
C THR A 241 -47.96 -12.07 7.30
N THR A 242 -47.13 -12.10 8.32
CA THR A 242 -47.45 -12.56 9.68
C THR A 242 -46.97 -11.56 10.73
N ALA A 243 -47.70 -10.45 10.89
CA ALA A 243 -47.56 -9.46 11.98
C ALA A 243 -46.15 -8.88 12.21
N GLY A 244 -45.30 -8.72 11.15
CA GLY A 244 -43.98 -8.13 11.27
C GLY A 244 -43.57 -7.31 10.04
N CYS A 245 -42.52 -6.53 10.17
CA CYS A 245 -41.89 -5.79 9.06
C CYS A 245 -40.51 -6.33 8.78
N ARG A 246 -40.13 -6.48 7.51
CA ARG A 246 -38.77 -6.83 7.08
C ARG A 246 -38.03 -5.56 6.63
N TYR A 247 -36.81 -5.40 7.12
CA TYR A 247 -35.90 -4.37 6.64
C TYR A 247 -35.07 -4.91 5.47
N THR A 248 -35.09 -4.24 4.34
CA THR A 248 -34.24 -4.56 3.19
C THR A 248 -33.18 -3.50 3.08
N ARG A 249 -31.92 -3.88 3.38
CA ARG A 249 -30.77 -3.00 3.22
C ARG A 249 -30.48 -2.77 1.74
N MET A 250 -30.65 -1.56 1.24
CA MET A 250 -30.16 -1.23 -0.10
C MET A 250 -28.64 -1.31 -0.12
N GLN A 251 -28.10 -2.19 -0.95
CA GLN A 251 -26.65 -2.23 -1.18
C GLN A 251 -26.24 -0.90 -1.79
N LYS A 252 -25.28 -0.22 -1.16
CA LYS A 252 -24.64 0.95 -1.79
C LYS A 252 -24.03 0.49 -3.12
N PRO A 253 -24.24 1.22 -4.21
CA PRO A 253 -23.56 0.92 -5.46
C PRO A 253 -22.06 0.90 -5.20
N LYS A 254 -21.40 -0.14 -5.65
CA LYS A 254 -19.93 -0.23 -5.58
C LYS A 254 -19.38 0.92 -6.42
N LYS A 255 -18.68 1.87 -5.78
CA LYS A 255 -17.88 2.90 -6.47
C LYS A 255 -16.65 2.28 -7.06
#